data_9060c69ef7f3f47fe7372acf11202c0f
#
_entry.id   9060c69ef7f3f47fe7372acf11202c0f
#
_cell.length_a   1.000
_cell.length_b   1.000
_cell.length_c   1.000
_cell.angle_alpha   90.00
_cell.angle_beta   90.00
_cell.angle_gamma   90.00
#
_symmetry.space_group_name_H-M   'P 1'
#
loop_
_entity.id
_entity.type
_entity.pdbx_description
1 polymer ?
#
loop_
_entity_poly.entity_id
_entity_poly.type
_entity_poly.pdbx_seq_one_letter_code
_entity_poly.pdbx_strand_id
1 'polypeptide(L)'
;MEKTNVLLSIRNVSKSFPGVKALDNVSLDVNVGSVIALLGENGAGKSTLMKILSGAYVRDQGEIILDGISLPKQYTPMAAHKFGISIIYQELSLMNELTVMENIYICNEPLKFNGIIDFKAMQVQAEQQLKKLDADYISVNSKVADLPLPQKQLVEIAKALALKCKVLIMDEPTTSLTDEEASKLFGVIQLLKKHGISVIYISHRMNEIFQICDTAIVMRDGKISGSLKITTGAEDQLIDLMTGRILSSNSFRKRKFEYGQHPVALEVQNISDGRFIKNQSLKLFEGEVLGIGGLIGSKRTELFKMVCGIDKMTSGVIKVHGKTVKIDSPVHAIQCGIGYLSENRKEDGLCQGMSVEENTIQCDYAKTGKCGIISWKKVREVAAKYFSLLKIKGLPTTQVMNLSGGNQQKVSIAKWLHAGCTVLIFDEPTRGIDIGAKAEIHKLIRDFAIQKGNAAVVISSEAHELLAVSDRVIVMSKGCITSELKGDEIEVNNLNKKITHSKGIIA
;
A
#
# COMPACT_ATOMS: atom_id res chain seq x y z
N MET A 1 21.93 28.78 18.21
CA MET A 1 21.94 28.22 16.86
C MET A 1 22.60 26.85 16.95
N GLU A 2 21.82 25.80 17.03
CA GLU A 2 22.35 24.45 16.92
C GLU A 2 22.99 24.31 15.55
N LYS A 3 24.26 23.94 15.49
CA LYS A 3 24.95 23.55 14.26
C LYS A 3 24.20 22.34 13.71
N THR A 4 23.29 22.53 12.77
CA THR A 4 22.67 21.44 12.02
C THR A 4 23.78 20.72 11.27
N ASN A 5 24.11 19.52 11.73
CA ASN A 5 25.17 18.69 11.14
C ASN A 5 24.62 18.03 9.88
N VAL A 6 24.50 18.79 8.78
CA VAL A 6 23.96 18.31 7.50
C VAL A 6 24.97 17.37 6.87
N LEU A 7 24.56 16.12 6.66
CA LEU A 7 25.35 15.08 6.00
C LEU A 7 25.19 15.12 4.49
N LEU A 8 23.95 15.14 4.00
CA LEU A 8 23.63 15.18 2.58
C LEU A 8 22.78 16.42 2.28
N SER A 9 23.23 17.21 1.31
CA SER A 9 22.53 18.41 0.85
C SER A 9 22.29 18.31 -0.66
N ILE A 10 21.04 18.41 -1.05
CA ILE A 10 20.60 18.43 -2.45
C ILE A 10 20.13 19.83 -2.74
N ARG A 11 20.63 20.47 -3.81
CA ARG A 11 20.33 21.83 -4.19
C ARG A 11 19.88 21.94 -5.64
N ASN A 12 18.65 22.38 -5.84
CA ASN A 12 18.05 22.68 -7.14
C ASN A 12 18.21 21.57 -8.20
N VAL A 13 18.14 20.30 -7.76
CA VAL A 13 18.30 19.17 -8.66
C VAL A 13 17.10 19.04 -9.58
N SER A 14 17.37 19.00 -10.88
CA SER A 14 16.35 18.84 -11.93
C SER A 14 16.70 17.67 -12.84
N LYS A 15 15.63 17.00 -13.34
CA LYS A 15 15.75 15.89 -14.31
C LYS A 15 14.54 15.86 -15.24
N SER A 16 14.79 15.81 -16.54
CA SER A 16 13.77 15.66 -17.55
C SER A 16 13.97 14.39 -18.37
N PHE A 17 12.88 13.79 -18.78
CA PHE A 17 12.80 12.70 -19.75
C PHE A 17 11.91 13.15 -20.91
N PRO A 18 11.93 12.48 -22.09
CA PRO A 18 11.06 12.84 -23.18
C PRO A 18 9.59 12.95 -22.75
N GLY A 19 9.02 14.16 -22.87
CA GLY A 19 7.64 14.46 -22.50
C GLY A 19 7.34 14.68 -21.01
N VAL A 20 8.30 14.48 -20.07
CA VAL A 20 8.05 14.63 -18.64
C VAL A 20 9.24 15.27 -17.92
N LYS A 21 8.98 16.31 -17.13
CA LYS A 21 9.94 16.85 -16.15
C LYS A 21 9.76 16.10 -14.83
N ALA A 22 10.62 15.12 -14.59
CA ALA A 22 10.49 14.21 -13.45
C ALA A 22 10.95 14.85 -12.11
N LEU A 23 11.92 15.77 -12.16
CA LEU A 23 12.35 16.59 -11.03
C LEU A 23 12.48 18.05 -11.47
N ASP A 24 11.97 18.97 -10.66
CA ASP A 24 11.99 20.40 -10.91
C ASP A 24 12.47 21.15 -9.66
N ASN A 25 13.75 21.56 -9.66
CA ASN A 25 14.40 22.32 -8.61
C ASN A 25 14.27 21.70 -7.20
N VAL A 26 14.49 20.40 -7.08
CA VAL A 26 14.38 19.68 -5.81
C VAL A 26 15.55 20.06 -4.90
N SER A 27 15.23 20.50 -3.68
CA SER A 27 16.21 20.84 -2.64
C SER A 27 15.79 20.24 -1.31
N LEU A 28 16.70 19.52 -0.62
CA LEU A 28 16.47 18.95 0.70
C LEU A 28 17.79 18.70 1.43
N ASP A 29 17.71 18.61 2.76
CA ASP A 29 18.84 18.31 3.64
C ASP A 29 18.55 17.06 4.48
N VAL A 30 19.59 16.23 4.68
CA VAL A 30 19.60 15.08 5.56
C VAL A 30 20.66 15.28 6.62
N ASN A 31 20.30 15.25 7.90
CA ASN A 31 21.24 15.39 9.00
C ASN A 31 21.93 14.05 9.32
N VAL A 32 23.12 14.11 9.92
CA VAL A 32 23.84 12.91 10.40
C VAL A 32 22.96 12.15 11.38
N GLY A 33 22.85 10.84 11.17
CA GLY A 33 22.10 9.93 12.06
C GLY A 33 20.61 10.28 12.16
N SER A 34 20.01 10.83 11.11
CA SER A 34 18.57 11.05 11.04
C SER A 34 17.87 10.05 10.14
N VAL A 35 16.62 9.76 10.45
CA VAL A 35 15.73 8.97 9.59
C VAL A 35 14.71 9.93 8.98
N ILE A 36 14.78 10.13 7.68
CA ILE A 36 13.81 10.97 6.97
C ILE A 36 12.87 10.13 6.11
N ALA A 37 11.58 10.39 6.19
CA ALA A 37 10.61 9.84 5.25
C ALA A 37 10.62 10.66 3.96
N LEU A 38 10.73 10.00 2.79
CA LEU A 38 10.49 10.62 1.50
C LEU A 38 9.15 10.15 0.95
N LEU A 39 8.16 11.02 0.95
CA LEU A 39 6.77 10.74 0.66
C LEU A 39 6.33 11.39 -0.64
N GLY A 40 5.22 10.91 -1.18
CA GLY A 40 4.59 11.46 -2.38
C GLY A 40 3.87 10.38 -3.18
N GLU A 41 3.00 10.80 -4.07
CA GLU A 41 2.26 9.91 -4.97
C GLU A 41 3.19 9.18 -5.97
N ASN A 42 2.65 8.15 -6.64
CA ASN A 42 3.35 7.52 -7.74
C ASN A 42 3.54 8.54 -8.88
N GLY A 43 4.78 8.63 -9.39
CA GLY A 43 5.13 9.67 -10.36
C GLY A 43 5.59 11.00 -9.76
N ALA A 44 5.59 11.19 -8.43
CA ALA A 44 6.05 12.41 -7.78
C ALA A 44 7.56 12.69 -7.93
N GLY A 45 8.33 11.74 -8.50
CA GLY A 45 9.77 11.90 -8.72
C GLY A 45 10.69 11.20 -7.71
N LYS A 46 10.14 10.54 -6.68
CA LYS A 46 10.93 9.85 -5.63
C LYS A 46 11.97 8.89 -6.20
N SER A 47 11.54 7.92 -7.02
CA SER A 47 12.44 6.92 -7.61
C SER A 47 13.47 7.56 -8.56
N THR A 48 13.13 8.67 -9.22
CA THR A 48 14.08 9.41 -10.06
C THR A 48 15.16 10.07 -9.19
N LEU A 49 14.78 10.69 -8.07
CA LEU A 49 15.72 11.27 -7.12
C LEU A 49 16.66 10.19 -6.54
N MET A 50 16.11 9.03 -6.15
CA MET A 50 16.90 7.91 -5.62
C MET A 50 17.89 7.36 -6.67
N LYS A 51 17.44 7.23 -7.93
CA LYS A 51 18.31 6.78 -9.03
C LYS A 51 19.41 7.79 -9.36
N ILE A 52 19.21 9.09 -9.12
CA ILE A 52 20.26 10.09 -9.23
C ILE A 52 21.24 9.93 -8.07
N LEU A 53 20.77 9.80 -6.83
CA LEU A 53 21.63 9.61 -5.65
C LEU A 53 22.46 8.31 -5.73
N SER A 54 21.88 7.26 -6.27
CA SER A 54 22.59 5.99 -6.49
C SER A 54 23.50 5.98 -7.72
N GLY A 55 23.56 7.07 -8.50
CA GLY A 55 24.40 7.15 -9.71
C GLY A 55 23.86 6.37 -10.93
N ALA A 56 22.63 5.85 -10.86
CA ALA A 56 21.97 5.19 -11.99
C ALA A 56 21.46 6.19 -13.04
N TYR A 57 21.13 7.41 -12.61
CA TYR A 57 20.72 8.51 -13.52
C TYR A 57 21.62 9.74 -13.30
N VAL A 58 21.89 10.44 -14.41
CA VAL A 58 22.59 11.72 -14.38
C VAL A 58 21.59 12.85 -14.19
N ARG A 59 21.83 13.74 -13.21
CA ARG A 59 21.02 14.97 -13.05
C ARG A 59 21.28 15.96 -14.19
N ASP A 60 20.26 16.70 -14.60
CA ASP A 60 20.44 17.70 -15.65
C ASP A 60 21.02 19.01 -15.07
N GLN A 61 20.51 19.43 -13.90
CA GLN A 61 20.92 20.62 -13.17
C GLN A 61 21.01 20.37 -11.66
N GLY A 62 21.59 21.33 -10.95
CA GLY A 62 21.71 21.32 -9.50
C GLY A 62 22.96 20.62 -8.99
N GLU A 63 23.08 20.59 -7.66
CA GLU A 63 24.25 20.10 -6.94
C GLU A 63 23.85 19.11 -5.85
N ILE A 64 24.74 18.15 -5.56
CA ILE A 64 24.61 17.19 -4.45
C ILE A 64 25.91 17.27 -3.66
N ILE A 65 25.78 17.59 -2.37
CA ILE A 65 26.92 17.74 -1.44
C ILE A 65 26.76 16.67 -0.37
N LEU A 66 27.76 15.84 -0.19
CA LEU A 66 27.82 14.80 0.83
C LEU A 66 29.01 15.02 1.73
N ASP A 67 28.79 15.16 3.03
CA ASP A 67 29.81 15.38 4.04
C ASP A 67 30.75 16.58 3.68
N GLY A 68 30.13 17.67 3.17
CA GLY A 68 30.81 18.88 2.71
C GLY A 68 31.50 18.77 1.33
N ILE A 69 31.45 17.62 0.67
CA ILE A 69 32.08 17.37 -0.63
C ILE A 69 31.02 17.40 -1.72
N SER A 70 31.20 18.27 -2.73
CA SER A 70 30.32 18.29 -3.91
C SER A 70 30.57 17.07 -4.80
N LEU A 71 29.52 16.30 -5.08
CA LEU A 71 29.60 15.12 -5.91
C LEU A 71 29.63 15.50 -7.40
N PRO A 72 30.39 14.79 -8.25
CA PRO A 72 30.42 14.99 -9.70
C PRO A 72 29.00 14.99 -10.29
N LYS A 73 28.81 15.71 -11.41
CA LYS A 73 27.50 15.70 -12.10
C LYS A 73 27.10 14.28 -12.54
N GLN A 74 28.06 13.53 -13.01
CA GLN A 74 27.91 12.14 -13.46
C GLN A 74 28.82 11.22 -12.65
N TYR A 75 28.27 10.16 -12.12
CA TYR A 75 28.97 9.08 -11.44
C TYR A 75 28.19 7.77 -11.55
N THR A 76 28.87 6.67 -11.35
CA THR A 76 28.31 5.32 -11.44
C THR A 76 27.79 4.85 -10.08
N PRO A 77 26.96 3.80 -9.99
CA PRO A 77 26.56 3.20 -8.72
C PRO A 77 27.73 2.76 -7.85
N MET A 78 28.79 2.22 -8.45
CA MET A 78 30.00 1.86 -7.73
C MET A 78 30.68 3.09 -7.10
N ALA A 79 30.67 4.24 -7.79
CA ALA A 79 31.19 5.49 -7.23
C ALA A 79 30.29 6.04 -6.11
N ALA A 80 28.96 5.92 -6.24
CA ALA A 80 28.02 6.28 -5.17
C ALA A 80 28.33 5.52 -3.87
N HIS A 81 28.55 4.21 -3.97
CA HIS A 81 28.99 3.40 -2.82
C HIS A 81 30.29 3.90 -2.21
N LYS A 82 31.29 4.26 -3.02
CA LYS A 82 32.57 4.82 -2.52
C LYS A 82 32.38 6.17 -1.83
N PHE A 83 31.41 6.97 -2.24
CA PHE A 83 31.03 8.20 -1.55
C PHE A 83 30.31 7.92 -0.22
N GLY A 84 29.72 6.74 -0.05
CA GLY A 84 28.96 6.34 1.13
C GLY A 84 27.44 6.42 0.95
N ILE A 85 26.93 6.37 -0.28
CA ILE A 85 25.50 6.28 -0.58
C ILE A 85 25.18 4.86 -1.03
N SER A 86 24.27 4.18 -0.31
CA SER A 86 23.78 2.84 -0.68
C SER A 86 22.26 2.86 -0.77
N ILE A 87 21.69 2.01 -1.63
CA ILE A 87 20.26 1.87 -1.81
C ILE A 87 19.85 0.40 -1.70
N ILE A 88 18.78 0.16 -0.96
CA ILE A 88 18.07 -1.12 -0.90
C ILE A 88 16.77 -0.92 -1.67
N TYR A 89 16.63 -1.65 -2.76
CA TYR A 89 15.43 -1.62 -3.60
C TYR A 89 14.32 -2.50 -3.02
N GLN A 90 13.10 -2.27 -3.46
CA GLN A 90 11.93 -3.08 -3.12
C GLN A 90 12.14 -4.57 -3.46
N GLU A 91 12.79 -4.86 -4.61
CA GLU A 91 13.27 -6.19 -4.95
C GLU A 91 14.76 -6.27 -4.56
N LEU A 92 15.08 -7.25 -3.69
CA LEU A 92 16.45 -7.40 -3.18
C LEU A 92 17.45 -7.76 -4.30
N SER A 93 18.63 -7.15 -4.26
CA SER A 93 19.69 -7.33 -5.26
C SER A 93 20.71 -8.38 -4.84
N LEU A 94 20.24 -9.45 -4.15
CA LEU A 94 21.08 -10.56 -3.71
C LEU A 94 21.16 -11.68 -4.75
N MET A 95 22.32 -12.31 -4.82
CA MET A 95 22.55 -13.49 -5.64
C MET A 95 22.21 -14.74 -4.83
N ASN A 96 21.14 -15.42 -5.18
CA ASN A 96 20.60 -16.57 -4.44
C ASN A 96 21.59 -17.74 -4.34
N GLU A 97 22.42 -17.96 -5.38
CA GLU A 97 23.35 -19.08 -5.45
C GLU A 97 24.63 -18.86 -4.61
N LEU A 98 24.91 -17.62 -4.23
CA LEU A 98 26.08 -17.26 -3.42
C LEU A 98 25.74 -17.35 -1.93
N THR A 99 26.80 -17.52 -1.12
CA THR A 99 26.72 -17.48 0.33
C THR A 99 26.46 -16.06 0.84
N VAL A 100 26.09 -15.92 2.11
CA VAL A 100 25.88 -14.64 2.78
C VAL A 100 27.14 -13.78 2.73
N MET A 101 28.32 -14.34 3.07
CA MET A 101 29.57 -13.57 3.05
C MET A 101 29.94 -13.12 1.63
N GLU A 102 29.72 -13.94 0.62
CA GLU A 102 29.96 -13.57 -0.78
C GLU A 102 29.02 -12.45 -1.24
N ASN A 103 27.75 -12.48 -0.84
CA ASN A 103 26.82 -11.41 -1.13
C ASN A 103 27.19 -10.09 -0.43
N ILE A 104 27.61 -10.14 0.84
CA ILE A 104 28.02 -8.95 1.59
C ILE A 104 29.21 -8.26 0.95
N TYR A 105 30.18 -9.02 0.45
CA TYR A 105 31.45 -8.50 -0.09
C TYR A 105 31.55 -8.53 -1.62
N ILE A 106 30.50 -8.85 -2.35
CA ILE A 106 30.51 -8.86 -3.81
C ILE A 106 31.02 -7.53 -4.37
N CYS A 107 31.98 -7.60 -5.29
CA CYS A 107 32.71 -6.46 -5.86
C CYS A 107 33.55 -5.63 -4.84
N ASN A 108 33.75 -6.13 -3.63
CA ASN A 108 34.54 -5.49 -2.59
C ASN A 108 35.26 -6.56 -1.72
N GLU A 109 35.60 -7.67 -2.33
CA GLU A 109 36.20 -8.82 -1.65
C GLU A 109 37.57 -8.43 -1.03
N PRO A 110 37.85 -8.80 0.23
CA PRO A 110 39.17 -8.61 0.81
C PRO A 110 40.20 -9.49 0.08
N LEU A 111 41.33 -8.88 -0.31
CA LEU A 111 42.35 -9.53 -1.07
C LEU A 111 43.61 -9.78 -0.22
N LYS A 112 44.28 -10.92 -0.45
CA LYS A 112 45.63 -11.19 0.01
C LYS A 112 46.64 -10.37 -0.81
N PHE A 113 47.90 -10.33 -0.34
CA PHE A 113 48.98 -9.59 -0.97
C PHE A 113 49.18 -9.92 -2.46
N ASN A 114 48.84 -11.13 -2.90
CA ASN A 114 48.95 -11.61 -4.29
C ASN A 114 47.67 -11.40 -5.14
N GLY A 115 46.68 -10.64 -4.66
CA GLY A 115 45.43 -10.38 -5.39
C GLY A 115 44.41 -11.52 -5.35
N ILE A 116 44.66 -12.58 -4.59
CA ILE A 116 43.70 -13.69 -4.37
C ILE A 116 42.73 -13.30 -3.25
N ILE A 117 41.46 -13.66 -3.38
CA ILE A 117 40.45 -13.42 -2.36
C ILE A 117 40.82 -14.08 -1.03
N ASP A 118 40.75 -13.32 0.05
CA ASP A 118 40.94 -13.81 1.41
C ASP A 118 39.62 -14.22 2.04
N PHE A 119 39.20 -15.46 1.81
CA PHE A 119 37.96 -15.99 2.35
C PHE A 119 37.89 -15.96 3.89
N LYS A 120 39.04 -16.13 4.58
CA LYS A 120 39.06 -16.06 6.05
C LYS A 120 38.78 -14.65 6.56
N ALA A 121 39.43 -13.66 5.96
CA ALA A 121 39.17 -12.25 6.28
C ALA A 121 37.73 -11.87 5.94
N MET A 122 37.23 -12.32 4.77
CA MET A 122 35.88 -12.08 4.34
C MET A 122 34.85 -12.67 5.31
N GLN A 123 35.06 -13.90 5.79
CA GLN A 123 34.17 -14.52 6.79
C GLN A 123 34.14 -13.71 8.08
N VAL A 124 35.28 -13.41 8.67
CA VAL A 124 35.39 -12.66 9.95
C VAL A 124 34.73 -11.28 9.81
N GLN A 125 34.97 -10.58 8.70
CA GLN A 125 34.42 -9.28 8.45
C GLN A 125 32.89 -9.34 8.22
N ALA A 126 32.36 -10.37 7.53
CA ALA A 126 30.93 -10.57 7.33
C ALA A 126 30.21 -10.83 8.66
N GLU A 127 30.77 -11.69 9.52
CA GLU A 127 30.26 -11.93 10.88
C GLU A 127 30.21 -10.63 11.70
N GLN A 128 31.21 -9.77 11.58
CA GLN A 128 31.22 -8.46 12.26
C GLN A 128 30.11 -7.52 11.75
N GLN A 129 29.82 -7.51 10.44
CA GLN A 129 28.73 -6.69 9.91
C GLN A 129 27.37 -7.18 10.39
N LEU A 130 27.13 -8.50 10.38
CA LEU A 130 25.89 -9.08 10.90
C LEU A 130 25.71 -8.82 12.40
N LYS A 131 26.80 -8.92 13.18
CA LYS A 131 26.76 -8.60 14.62
C LYS A 131 26.37 -7.16 14.91
N LYS A 132 26.74 -6.18 14.07
CA LYS A 132 26.30 -4.78 14.21
C LYS A 132 24.79 -4.60 14.03
N LEU A 133 24.13 -5.58 13.43
CA LEU A 133 22.69 -5.60 13.17
C LEU A 133 21.92 -6.52 14.12
N ASP A 134 22.58 -7.05 15.18
CA ASP A 134 22.04 -8.09 16.06
C ASP A 134 21.54 -9.32 15.27
N ALA A 135 22.25 -9.66 14.15
CA ALA A 135 21.92 -10.72 13.21
C ALA A 135 22.98 -11.83 13.16
N ASP A 136 23.73 -12.04 14.22
CA ASP A 136 24.79 -13.06 14.38
C ASP A 136 24.27 -14.51 14.32
N TYR A 137 22.96 -14.69 14.43
CA TYR A 137 22.30 -15.98 14.21
C TYR A 137 22.25 -16.41 12.73
N ILE A 138 22.56 -15.52 11.78
CA ILE A 138 22.63 -15.83 10.35
C ILE A 138 24.03 -16.37 10.05
N SER A 139 24.12 -17.62 9.60
CA SER A 139 25.40 -18.20 9.19
C SER A 139 25.91 -17.55 7.90
N VAL A 140 27.12 -17.04 7.93
CA VAL A 140 27.78 -16.40 6.78
C VAL A 140 28.08 -17.37 5.63
N ASN A 141 28.10 -18.68 5.92
CA ASN A 141 28.33 -19.75 4.94
C ASN A 141 27.04 -20.30 4.32
N SER A 142 25.87 -19.91 4.83
CA SER A 142 24.58 -20.33 4.25
C SER A 142 24.36 -19.67 2.89
N LYS A 143 23.74 -20.39 1.95
CA LYS A 143 23.28 -19.79 0.69
C LYS A 143 22.14 -18.83 0.94
N VAL A 144 22.13 -17.72 0.21
CA VAL A 144 21.04 -16.73 0.31
C VAL A 144 19.71 -17.32 -0.14
N ALA A 145 19.71 -18.30 -1.07
CA ALA A 145 18.48 -19.02 -1.46
C ALA A 145 17.73 -19.58 -0.27
N ASP A 146 18.42 -20.11 0.73
CA ASP A 146 17.86 -20.84 1.89
C ASP A 146 17.34 -19.91 2.99
N LEU A 147 17.62 -18.60 2.90
CA LEU A 147 17.20 -17.64 3.90
C LEU A 147 15.74 -17.18 3.70
N PRO A 148 14.98 -16.99 4.79
CA PRO A 148 13.70 -16.28 4.71
C PRO A 148 13.92 -14.80 4.37
N LEU A 149 12.89 -14.18 3.81
CA LEU A 149 12.94 -12.80 3.30
C LEU A 149 13.47 -11.77 4.33
N PRO A 150 13.06 -11.80 5.62
CA PRO A 150 13.60 -10.86 6.61
C PRO A 150 15.12 -10.99 6.81
N GLN A 151 15.65 -12.22 6.75
CA GLN A 151 17.10 -12.42 6.85
C GLN A 151 17.84 -11.93 5.60
N LYS A 152 17.25 -12.11 4.42
CA LYS A 152 17.78 -11.55 3.17
C LYS A 152 17.90 -10.02 3.24
N GLN A 153 16.93 -9.35 3.83
CA GLN A 153 16.99 -7.89 4.05
C GLN A 153 18.15 -7.49 4.97
N LEU A 154 18.38 -8.24 6.05
CA LEU A 154 19.54 -7.99 6.93
C LEU A 154 20.88 -8.19 6.20
N VAL A 155 20.95 -9.16 5.30
CA VAL A 155 22.13 -9.35 4.45
C VAL A 155 22.36 -8.16 3.50
N GLU A 156 21.30 -7.60 2.90
CA GLU A 156 21.40 -6.37 2.08
C GLU A 156 21.90 -5.17 2.91
N ILE A 157 21.39 -5.02 4.14
CA ILE A 157 21.86 -3.96 5.04
C ILE A 157 23.32 -4.20 5.42
N ALA A 158 23.71 -5.44 5.74
CA ALA A 158 25.10 -5.80 6.06
C ALA A 158 26.05 -5.50 4.88
N LYS A 159 25.61 -5.75 3.64
CA LYS A 159 26.34 -5.38 2.41
C LYS A 159 26.55 -3.86 2.32
N ALA A 160 25.51 -3.06 2.59
CA ALA A 160 25.66 -1.60 2.62
C ALA A 160 26.64 -1.13 3.70
N LEU A 161 26.63 -1.74 4.89
CA LEU A 161 27.57 -1.45 5.97
C LEU A 161 29.01 -1.83 5.62
N ALA A 162 29.24 -2.96 4.93
CA ALA A 162 30.54 -3.37 4.46
C ALA A 162 31.16 -2.36 3.48
N LEU A 163 30.31 -1.63 2.73
CA LEU A 163 30.68 -0.53 1.84
C LEU A 163 30.86 0.83 2.57
N LYS A 164 30.84 0.85 3.91
CA LYS A 164 30.99 2.06 4.74
C LYS A 164 29.93 3.12 4.41
N CYS A 165 28.69 2.69 4.24
CA CYS A 165 27.55 3.54 3.94
C CYS A 165 27.39 4.64 5.01
N LYS A 166 27.18 5.89 4.57
CA LYS A 166 26.83 7.05 5.41
C LYS A 166 25.33 7.39 5.28
N VAL A 167 24.79 7.21 4.06
CA VAL A 167 23.38 7.44 3.74
C VAL A 167 22.82 6.15 3.14
N LEU A 168 21.86 5.54 3.82
CA LEU A 168 21.14 4.35 3.36
C LEU A 168 19.76 4.74 2.88
N ILE A 169 19.46 4.43 1.64
CA ILE A 169 18.15 4.63 1.05
C ILE A 169 17.41 3.29 1.09
N MET A 170 16.19 3.27 1.60
CA MET A 170 15.33 2.09 1.65
C MET A 170 14.03 2.36 0.90
N ASP A 171 13.78 1.62 -0.18
CA ASP A 171 12.60 1.78 -1.03
C ASP A 171 11.58 0.69 -0.70
N GLU A 172 10.51 1.07 0.03
CA GLU A 172 9.41 0.19 0.48
C GLU A 172 9.86 -1.13 1.13
N PRO A 173 10.76 -1.13 2.12
CA PRO A 173 11.39 -2.34 2.60
C PRO A 173 10.45 -3.30 3.34
N THR A 174 9.24 -2.86 3.72
CA THR A 174 8.27 -3.64 4.51
C THR A 174 7.13 -4.24 3.69
N THR A 175 7.10 -4.03 2.37
CA THR A 175 5.95 -4.40 1.51
C THR A 175 5.61 -5.89 1.59
N SER A 176 6.60 -6.76 1.79
CA SER A 176 6.43 -8.22 1.86
C SER A 176 6.66 -8.81 3.25
N LEU A 177 6.71 -7.96 4.29
CA LEU A 177 6.93 -8.37 5.68
C LEU A 177 5.63 -8.38 6.48
N THR A 178 5.58 -9.27 7.48
CA THR A 178 4.57 -9.22 8.55
C THR A 178 4.86 -8.05 9.49
N ASP A 179 3.88 -7.63 10.31
CA ASP A 179 4.05 -6.54 11.27
C ASP A 179 5.14 -6.84 12.31
N GLU A 180 5.31 -8.12 12.70
CA GLU A 180 6.37 -8.54 13.61
C GLU A 180 7.75 -8.42 12.96
N GLU A 181 7.89 -8.83 11.70
CA GLU A 181 9.13 -8.72 10.94
C GLU A 181 9.48 -7.25 10.64
N ALA A 182 8.47 -6.42 10.31
CA ALA A 182 8.65 -4.99 10.14
C ALA A 182 9.17 -4.33 11.43
N SER A 183 8.62 -4.71 12.60
CA SER A 183 9.07 -4.21 13.91
C SER A 183 10.55 -4.55 14.19
N LYS A 184 11.02 -5.73 13.78
CA LYS A 184 12.43 -6.11 13.88
C LYS A 184 13.32 -5.23 12.97
N LEU A 185 12.88 -4.99 11.73
CA LEU A 185 13.58 -4.08 10.81
C LEU A 185 13.65 -2.66 11.38
N PHE A 186 12.59 -2.18 12.05
CA PHE A 186 12.59 -0.86 12.70
C PHE A 186 13.63 -0.78 13.82
N GLY A 187 13.81 -1.85 14.60
CA GLY A 187 14.90 -1.97 15.56
C GLY A 187 16.28 -1.80 14.90
N VAL A 188 16.49 -2.43 13.75
CA VAL A 188 17.73 -2.31 12.98
C VAL A 188 17.94 -0.89 12.47
N ILE A 189 16.89 -0.21 11.97
CA ILE A 189 16.99 1.20 11.54
C ILE A 189 17.41 2.10 12.71
N GLN A 190 16.88 1.88 13.90
CA GLN A 190 17.29 2.62 15.09
C GLN A 190 18.75 2.33 15.50
N LEU A 191 19.26 1.11 15.29
CA LEU A 191 20.67 0.79 15.48
C LEU A 191 21.56 1.53 14.46
N LEU A 192 21.18 1.56 13.19
CA LEU A 192 21.87 2.33 12.15
C LEU A 192 21.98 3.81 12.51
N LYS A 193 20.87 4.40 12.94
CA LYS A 193 20.81 5.79 13.41
C LYS A 193 21.80 6.04 14.57
N LYS A 194 21.86 5.15 15.57
CA LYS A 194 22.81 5.24 16.69
C LYS A 194 24.27 5.16 16.23
N HIS A 195 24.54 4.46 15.14
CA HIS A 195 25.87 4.37 14.53
C HIS A 195 26.19 5.57 13.60
N GLY A 196 25.33 6.60 13.57
CA GLY A 196 25.54 7.81 12.76
C GLY A 196 25.19 7.64 11.28
N ILE A 197 24.56 6.55 10.89
CA ILE A 197 24.08 6.32 9.52
C ILE A 197 22.73 7.00 9.36
N SER A 198 22.59 7.82 8.34
CA SER A 198 21.33 8.47 8.00
C SER A 198 20.52 7.61 7.05
N VAL A 199 19.22 7.56 7.26
CA VAL A 199 18.31 6.74 6.47
C VAL A 199 17.32 7.60 5.72
N ILE A 200 17.18 7.40 4.41
CA ILE A 200 16.07 7.91 3.61
C ILE A 200 15.10 6.76 3.42
N TYR A 201 13.97 6.85 4.10
CA TYR A 201 12.95 5.81 4.15
C TYR A 201 11.78 6.17 3.23
N ILE A 202 11.54 5.34 2.23
CA ILE A 202 10.41 5.51 1.31
C ILE A 202 9.36 4.47 1.69
N SER A 203 8.18 4.93 2.08
CA SER A 203 7.02 4.09 2.37
C SER A 203 5.74 4.87 2.10
N HIS A 204 4.68 4.15 1.79
CA HIS A 204 3.33 4.70 1.73
C HIS A 204 2.50 4.37 2.99
N ARG A 205 3.10 3.68 3.98
CA ARG A 205 2.46 3.30 5.24
C ARG A 205 2.72 4.35 6.31
N MET A 206 1.71 5.14 6.64
CA MET A 206 1.83 6.22 7.63
C MET A 206 2.29 5.73 9.00
N ASN A 207 1.78 4.58 9.48
CA ASN A 207 2.16 4.02 10.78
C ASN A 207 3.67 3.79 10.91
N GLU A 208 4.34 3.34 9.84
CA GLU A 208 5.79 3.14 9.81
C GLU A 208 6.52 4.48 9.94
N ILE A 209 6.06 5.50 9.21
CA ILE A 209 6.66 6.82 9.18
C ILE A 209 6.63 7.46 10.57
N PHE A 210 5.47 7.41 11.24
CA PHE A 210 5.31 7.93 12.60
C PHE A 210 6.11 7.17 13.65
N GLN A 211 6.43 5.90 13.39
CA GLN A 211 7.18 5.05 14.33
C GLN A 211 8.69 5.26 14.24
N ILE A 212 9.25 5.48 13.04
CA ILE A 212 10.71 5.44 12.86
C ILE A 212 11.33 6.72 12.34
N CYS A 213 10.59 7.63 11.71
CA CYS A 213 11.15 8.80 11.05
C CYS A 213 11.16 10.04 11.99
N ASP A 214 12.18 10.88 11.82
CA ASP A 214 12.30 12.16 12.54
C ASP A 214 11.59 13.28 11.79
N THR A 215 11.65 13.25 10.45
CA THR A 215 11.11 14.26 9.55
C THR A 215 10.53 13.60 8.31
N ALA A 216 9.45 14.12 7.79
CA ALA A 216 8.91 13.76 6.50
C ALA A 216 9.14 14.88 5.48
N ILE A 217 9.58 14.51 4.28
CA ILE A 217 9.71 15.38 3.12
C ILE A 217 8.72 14.88 2.08
N VAL A 218 7.85 15.77 1.62
CA VAL A 218 6.79 15.43 0.68
C VAL A 218 7.14 15.93 -0.71
N MET A 219 7.12 15.03 -1.69
CA MET A 219 7.27 15.35 -3.11
C MET A 219 5.93 15.28 -3.82
N ARG A 220 5.70 16.23 -4.73
CA ARG A 220 4.55 16.26 -5.62
C ARG A 220 4.93 16.88 -6.96
N ASP A 221 4.53 16.25 -8.07
CA ASP A 221 4.77 16.73 -9.44
C ASP A 221 6.24 17.13 -9.68
N GLY A 222 7.18 16.33 -9.17
CA GLY A 222 8.62 16.55 -9.33
C GLY A 222 9.22 17.63 -8.42
N LYS A 223 8.47 18.20 -7.48
CA LYS A 223 8.90 19.26 -6.56
C LYS A 223 8.76 18.83 -5.10
N ILE A 224 9.49 19.52 -4.19
CA ILE A 224 9.19 19.42 -2.75
C ILE A 224 7.96 20.26 -2.47
N SER A 225 6.90 19.63 -1.98
CA SER A 225 5.66 20.28 -1.53
C SER A 225 5.80 20.86 -0.12
N GLY A 226 6.61 20.22 0.71
CA GLY A 226 6.90 20.68 2.07
C GLY A 226 7.69 19.65 2.85
N SER A 227 8.12 20.06 4.05
CA SER A 227 8.74 19.18 5.04
C SER A 227 8.10 19.39 6.40
N LEU A 228 7.95 18.32 7.17
CA LEU A 228 7.30 18.33 8.47
C LEU A 228 8.10 17.46 9.45
N LYS A 229 8.35 17.98 10.65
CA LYS A 229 8.90 17.18 11.75
C LYS A 229 7.81 16.23 12.25
N ILE A 230 8.14 14.97 12.40
CA ILE A 230 7.19 13.96 12.87
C ILE A 230 6.92 14.16 14.35
N THR A 231 5.67 14.52 14.67
CA THR A 231 5.15 14.68 16.02
C THR A 231 3.76 14.07 16.11
N THR A 232 3.30 13.78 17.32
CA THR A 232 1.94 13.26 17.54
C THR A 232 0.92 14.25 16.99
N GLY A 233 0.02 13.81 16.12
CA GLY A 233 -1.03 14.63 15.49
C GLY A 233 -0.62 15.33 14.18
N ALA A 234 0.56 15.03 13.64
CA ALA A 234 1.02 15.60 12.37
C ALA A 234 0.43 14.89 11.11
N GLU A 235 -0.42 13.86 11.30
CA GLU A 235 -0.95 13.03 10.21
C GLU A 235 -1.75 13.85 9.18
N ASP A 236 -2.69 14.68 9.65
CA ASP A 236 -3.53 15.49 8.79
C ASP A 236 -2.71 16.48 7.95
N GLN A 237 -1.71 17.12 8.57
CA GLN A 237 -0.82 18.07 7.89
C GLN A 237 0.01 17.35 6.81
N LEU A 238 0.42 16.12 7.08
CA LEU A 238 1.20 15.33 6.13
C LEU A 238 0.36 14.92 4.93
N ILE A 239 -0.89 14.52 5.16
CA ILE A 239 -1.86 14.20 4.11
C ILE A 239 -2.17 15.45 3.26
N ASP A 240 -2.35 16.60 3.88
CA ASP A 240 -2.59 17.88 3.17
C ASP A 240 -1.41 18.24 2.26
N LEU A 241 -0.17 18.08 2.74
CA LEU A 241 1.03 18.30 1.93
C LEU A 241 1.12 17.33 0.75
N MET A 242 0.74 16.07 0.94
CA MET A 242 0.78 15.03 -0.09
C MET A 242 -0.29 15.23 -1.17
N THR A 243 -1.50 15.58 -0.77
CA THR A 243 -2.65 15.72 -1.68
C THR A 243 -2.75 17.11 -2.29
N GLY A 244 -2.11 18.12 -1.67
CA GLY A 244 -2.22 19.53 -2.07
C GLY A 244 -3.61 20.12 -1.93
N ARG A 245 -4.47 19.45 -1.19
CA ARG A 245 -5.79 19.94 -0.80
C ARG A 245 -5.78 20.05 0.72
N ILE A 246 -6.32 21.11 1.26
CA ILE A 246 -6.67 21.19 2.68
C ILE A 246 -7.83 20.19 2.85
N LEU A 247 -7.47 18.92 3.02
CA LEU A 247 -8.39 17.91 3.53
C LEU A 247 -8.48 18.20 5.03
N SER A 248 -9.14 19.33 5.39
CA SER A 248 -9.49 19.52 6.78
C SER A 248 -10.15 18.23 7.27
N SER A 249 -9.67 17.67 8.37
CA SER A 249 -10.26 16.54 9.11
C SER A 249 -11.79 16.71 9.34
N ASN A 250 -12.29 17.92 9.15
CA ASN A 250 -13.70 18.28 9.15
C ASN A 250 -14.47 17.98 7.85
N SER A 251 -13.82 17.64 6.73
CA SER A 251 -14.55 17.34 5.48
C SER A 251 -15.23 15.96 5.48
N PHE A 252 -14.83 15.09 6.38
CA PHE A 252 -15.52 13.84 6.67
C PHE A 252 -16.30 13.93 8.00
N ARG A 253 -17.08 15.02 8.19
CA ARG A 253 -18.07 15.04 9.27
C ARG A 253 -18.84 13.74 9.23
N LYS A 254 -18.72 12.92 10.30
CA LYS A 254 -19.47 11.68 10.47
C LYS A 254 -20.96 12.01 10.23
N ARG A 255 -21.51 11.49 9.13
CA ARG A 255 -22.92 11.58 8.87
C ARG A 255 -23.63 10.85 10.00
N LYS A 256 -24.56 11.49 10.70
CA LYS A 256 -25.45 10.78 11.61
C LYS A 256 -26.39 9.93 10.75
N PHE A 257 -26.13 8.64 10.69
CA PHE A 257 -26.98 7.69 9.97
C PHE A 257 -28.12 7.25 10.89
N GLU A 258 -29.36 7.46 10.46
CA GLU A 258 -30.55 7.15 11.26
C GLU A 258 -31.10 5.78 10.87
N TYR A 259 -30.60 4.72 11.52
CA TYR A 259 -30.88 3.32 11.19
C TYR A 259 -32.35 2.92 11.12
N GLY A 260 -33.26 3.63 11.83
CA GLY A 260 -34.72 3.35 11.85
C GLY A 260 -35.47 3.87 10.64
N GLN A 261 -34.91 4.73 9.81
CA GLN A 261 -35.58 5.40 8.70
C GLN A 261 -35.23 4.83 7.32
N HIS A 262 -34.23 3.95 7.23
CA HIS A 262 -33.72 3.41 5.96
C HIS A 262 -34.20 1.96 5.76
N PRO A 263 -34.63 1.58 4.55
CA PRO A 263 -34.91 0.19 4.20
C PRO A 263 -33.68 -0.66 4.31
N VAL A 264 -33.84 -1.97 4.53
CA VAL A 264 -32.74 -2.93 4.53
C VAL A 264 -32.40 -3.31 3.11
N ALA A 265 -31.16 -3.01 2.66
CA ALA A 265 -30.64 -3.38 1.35
C ALA A 265 -30.16 -4.84 1.31
N LEU A 266 -29.46 -5.29 2.35
CA LEU A 266 -28.97 -6.66 2.49
C LEU A 266 -29.19 -7.15 3.92
N GLU A 267 -29.82 -8.31 4.07
CA GLU A 267 -29.96 -9.00 5.36
C GLU A 267 -29.40 -10.40 5.23
N VAL A 268 -28.46 -10.73 6.13
CA VAL A 268 -27.84 -12.04 6.26
C VAL A 268 -28.31 -12.61 7.60
N GLN A 269 -28.90 -13.82 7.58
CA GLN A 269 -29.44 -14.47 8.77
C GLN A 269 -28.80 -15.85 8.96
N ASN A 270 -28.14 -16.06 10.10
CA ASN A 270 -27.57 -17.35 10.57
C ASN A 270 -26.70 -18.05 9.52
N ILE A 271 -25.89 -17.27 8.76
CA ILE A 271 -25.01 -17.83 7.74
C ILE A 271 -23.88 -18.65 8.38
N SER A 272 -23.59 -19.82 7.81
CA SER A 272 -22.52 -20.72 8.25
C SER A 272 -21.82 -21.37 7.07
N ASP A 273 -20.50 -21.60 7.20
CA ASP A 273 -19.68 -22.41 6.28
C ASP A 273 -19.46 -23.83 6.76
N GLY A 274 -19.99 -24.17 7.96
CA GLY A 274 -19.82 -25.45 8.62
C GLY A 274 -18.43 -25.65 9.27
N ARG A 275 -17.52 -24.68 9.20
CA ARG A 275 -16.15 -24.78 9.73
C ARG A 275 -15.80 -23.64 10.69
N PHE A 276 -15.57 -22.45 10.15
CA PHE A 276 -15.08 -21.29 10.91
C PHE A 276 -16.19 -20.28 11.21
N ILE A 277 -17.10 -20.08 10.26
CA ILE A 277 -18.19 -19.11 10.39
C ILE A 277 -19.45 -19.86 10.84
N LYS A 278 -20.02 -19.48 11.99
CA LYS A 278 -21.15 -20.17 12.60
C LYS A 278 -22.23 -19.15 12.98
N ASN A 279 -23.43 -19.31 12.37
CA ASN A 279 -24.65 -18.56 12.70
C ASN A 279 -24.45 -17.03 12.74
N GLN A 280 -23.71 -16.45 11.76
CA GLN A 280 -23.51 -15.02 11.72
C GLN A 280 -24.70 -14.33 11.05
N SER A 281 -25.10 -13.19 11.62
CA SER A 281 -26.20 -12.38 11.13
C SER A 281 -25.83 -10.92 11.12
N LEU A 282 -26.18 -10.22 10.05
CA LEU A 282 -25.99 -8.78 9.91
C LEU A 282 -27.06 -8.15 9.00
N LYS A 283 -27.23 -6.86 9.11
CA LYS A 283 -28.08 -6.03 8.22
C LYS A 283 -27.26 -4.88 7.68
N LEU A 284 -27.51 -4.54 6.43
CA LEU A 284 -26.99 -3.37 5.74
C LEU A 284 -28.17 -2.55 5.26
N PHE A 285 -28.18 -1.27 5.54
CA PHE A 285 -29.32 -0.38 5.20
C PHE A 285 -29.01 0.41 3.92
N GLU A 286 -30.06 0.82 3.20
CA GLU A 286 -29.90 1.71 2.05
C GLU A 286 -29.27 3.03 2.47
N GLY A 287 -28.31 3.49 1.70
CA GLY A 287 -27.55 4.70 2.02
C GLY A 287 -26.40 4.49 2.99
N GLU A 288 -26.22 3.29 3.57
CA GLU A 288 -25.19 2.97 4.55
C GLU A 288 -23.87 2.55 3.89
N VAL A 289 -22.76 2.96 4.51
CA VAL A 289 -21.44 2.33 4.34
C VAL A 289 -21.12 1.56 5.61
N LEU A 290 -21.19 0.23 5.56
CA LEU A 290 -20.88 -0.68 6.65
C LEU A 290 -19.41 -1.09 6.59
N GLY A 291 -18.62 -0.72 7.59
CA GLY A 291 -17.24 -1.18 7.76
C GLY A 291 -17.18 -2.56 8.42
N ILE A 292 -16.26 -3.40 7.94
CA ILE A 292 -15.96 -4.70 8.55
C ILE A 292 -14.48 -4.73 8.92
N GLY A 293 -14.19 -4.63 10.21
CA GLY A 293 -12.84 -4.65 10.78
C GLY A 293 -12.46 -6.00 11.38
N GLY A 294 -11.16 -6.24 11.53
CA GLY A 294 -10.64 -7.44 12.18
C GLY A 294 -9.18 -7.71 11.80
N LEU A 295 -8.51 -8.57 12.56
CA LEU A 295 -7.15 -9.00 12.22
C LEU A 295 -7.12 -9.90 10.97
N ILE A 296 -5.94 -10.06 10.37
CA ILE A 296 -5.71 -11.06 9.32
C ILE A 296 -6.12 -12.43 9.86
N GLY A 297 -6.92 -13.17 9.08
CA GLY A 297 -7.49 -14.47 9.50
C GLY A 297 -8.78 -14.38 10.31
N SER A 298 -9.36 -13.19 10.52
CA SER A 298 -10.66 -13.02 11.21
C SER A 298 -11.87 -13.58 10.46
N LYS A 299 -11.70 -14.01 9.20
CA LYS A 299 -12.74 -14.60 8.32
C LYS A 299 -13.78 -13.62 7.80
N ARG A 300 -13.45 -12.32 7.79
CA ARG A 300 -14.32 -11.27 7.23
C ARG A 300 -14.51 -11.39 5.71
N THR A 301 -13.44 -11.65 4.94
CA THR A 301 -13.48 -11.87 3.50
C THR A 301 -14.31 -13.10 3.15
N GLU A 302 -14.11 -14.22 3.87
CA GLU A 302 -14.83 -15.48 3.65
C GLU A 302 -16.33 -15.32 3.90
N LEU A 303 -16.74 -14.54 4.91
CA LEU A 303 -18.15 -14.25 5.17
C LEU A 303 -18.80 -13.60 3.93
N PHE A 304 -18.18 -12.61 3.33
CA PHE A 304 -18.75 -11.92 2.17
C PHE A 304 -18.57 -12.68 0.86
N LYS A 305 -17.57 -13.54 0.74
CA LYS A 305 -17.48 -14.50 -0.36
C LYS A 305 -18.65 -15.48 -0.37
N MET A 306 -19.11 -15.94 0.80
CA MET A 306 -20.35 -16.73 0.89
C MET A 306 -21.58 -15.93 0.47
N VAL A 307 -21.70 -14.68 0.90
CA VAL A 307 -22.83 -13.81 0.50
C VAL A 307 -22.87 -13.60 -1.02
N CYS A 308 -21.71 -13.63 -1.68
CA CYS A 308 -21.59 -13.48 -3.13
C CYS A 308 -21.61 -14.83 -3.90
N GLY A 309 -21.77 -15.96 -3.20
CA GLY A 309 -21.80 -17.29 -3.83
C GLY A 309 -20.46 -17.71 -4.43
N ILE A 310 -19.34 -17.07 -4.01
CA ILE A 310 -17.97 -17.49 -4.34
C ILE A 310 -17.61 -18.72 -3.50
N ASP A 311 -17.87 -18.64 -2.18
CA ASP A 311 -17.72 -19.75 -1.25
C ASP A 311 -19.08 -20.37 -0.93
N LYS A 312 -19.11 -21.66 -0.66
CA LYS A 312 -20.36 -22.38 -0.34
C LYS A 312 -20.81 -22.08 1.07
N MET A 313 -22.07 -21.73 1.20
CA MET A 313 -22.81 -21.61 2.45
C MET A 313 -23.43 -22.96 2.79
N THR A 314 -23.32 -23.42 4.06
CA THR A 314 -23.96 -24.68 4.52
C THR A 314 -25.35 -24.44 5.10
N SER A 315 -25.58 -23.27 5.70
CA SER A 315 -26.88 -22.86 6.24
C SER A 315 -26.99 -21.34 6.31
N GLY A 316 -28.21 -20.83 6.42
CA GLY A 316 -28.54 -19.44 6.54
C GLY A 316 -29.46 -18.94 5.44
N VAL A 317 -29.87 -17.67 5.54
CA VAL A 317 -30.76 -17.02 4.58
C VAL A 317 -30.20 -15.66 4.21
N ILE A 318 -30.21 -15.33 2.93
CA ILE A 318 -29.85 -14.03 2.39
C ILE A 318 -31.09 -13.36 1.83
N LYS A 319 -31.31 -12.09 2.20
CA LYS A 319 -32.37 -11.25 1.62
C LYS A 319 -31.76 -10.00 1.03
N VAL A 320 -32.17 -9.64 -0.17
CA VAL A 320 -31.78 -8.42 -0.87
C VAL A 320 -33.04 -7.59 -1.09
N HIS A 321 -33.05 -6.35 -0.62
CA HIS A 321 -34.23 -5.47 -0.63
C HIS A 321 -35.51 -6.18 -0.14
N GLY A 322 -35.36 -6.90 0.98
CA GLY A 322 -36.47 -7.64 1.63
C GLY A 322 -36.87 -8.97 0.95
N LYS A 323 -36.34 -9.29 -0.22
CA LYS A 323 -36.64 -10.55 -0.94
C LYS A 323 -35.61 -11.62 -0.58
N THR A 324 -36.07 -12.80 -0.14
CA THR A 324 -35.20 -13.97 0.06
C THR A 324 -34.66 -14.43 -1.28
N VAL A 325 -33.35 -14.60 -1.37
CA VAL A 325 -32.63 -14.99 -2.58
C VAL A 325 -31.77 -16.21 -2.31
N LYS A 326 -31.61 -17.07 -3.32
CA LYS A 326 -30.67 -18.18 -3.29
C LYS A 326 -29.49 -17.82 -4.16
N ILE A 327 -28.31 -17.72 -3.55
CA ILE A 327 -27.08 -17.32 -4.23
C ILE A 327 -26.12 -18.52 -4.22
N ASP A 328 -26.05 -19.23 -5.33
CA ASP A 328 -25.22 -20.42 -5.50
C ASP A 328 -23.96 -20.13 -6.36
N SER A 329 -23.86 -18.90 -6.90
CA SER A 329 -22.74 -18.50 -7.75
C SER A 329 -22.64 -16.96 -7.82
N PRO A 330 -21.48 -16.42 -8.22
CA PRO A 330 -21.31 -14.98 -8.44
C PRO A 330 -22.30 -14.40 -9.49
N VAL A 331 -22.69 -15.20 -10.48
CA VAL A 331 -23.68 -14.81 -11.49
C VAL A 331 -25.03 -14.54 -10.84
N HIS A 332 -25.47 -15.43 -9.94
CA HIS A 332 -26.72 -15.22 -9.18
C HIS A 332 -26.62 -13.97 -8.27
N ALA A 333 -25.46 -13.72 -7.65
CA ALA A 333 -25.26 -12.50 -6.85
C ALA A 333 -25.43 -11.23 -7.71
N ILE A 334 -24.83 -11.20 -8.90
CA ILE A 334 -24.97 -10.08 -9.84
C ILE A 334 -26.44 -9.86 -10.22
N GLN A 335 -27.16 -10.95 -10.55
CA GLN A 335 -28.59 -10.89 -10.89
C GLN A 335 -29.45 -10.37 -9.74
N CYS A 336 -29.03 -10.61 -8.50
CA CYS A 336 -29.67 -10.07 -7.28
C CYS A 336 -29.19 -8.64 -6.93
N GLY A 337 -28.30 -8.06 -7.74
CA GLY A 337 -27.80 -6.70 -7.52
C GLY A 337 -26.63 -6.59 -6.54
N ILE A 338 -25.92 -7.69 -6.25
CA ILE A 338 -24.73 -7.72 -5.38
C ILE A 338 -23.47 -7.79 -6.24
N GLY A 339 -22.53 -6.88 -6.03
CA GLY A 339 -21.22 -6.87 -6.63
C GLY A 339 -20.10 -7.01 -5.59
N TYR A 340 -19.02 -7.73 -5.93
CA TYR A 340 -17.88 -7.96 -5.05
C TYR A 340 -16.59 -7.52 -5.71
N LEU A 341 -15.91 -6.55 -5.10
CA LEU A 341 -14.58 -6.09 -5.48
C LEU A 341 -13.57 -6.83 -4.61
N SER A 342 -12.78 -7.72 -5.22
CA SER A 342 -11.81 -8.55 -4.52
C SER A 342 -10.59 -7.77 -4.06
N GLU A 343 -9.95 -8.24 -2.98
CA GLU A 343 -8.68 -7.76 -2.47
C GLU A 343 -7.57 -7.82 -3.54
N ASN A 344 -7.49 -8.95 -4.26
CA ASN A 344 -6.52 -9.13 -5.35
C ASN A 344 -7.12 -8.78 -6.72
N ARG A 345 -7.21 -7.46 -6.99
CA ARG A 345 -7.79 -6.96 -8.24
C ARG A 345 -7.07 -7.44 -9.51
N LYS A 346 -5.76 -7.79 -9.43
CA LYS A 346 -4.97 -8.20 -10.59
C LYS A 346 -5.25 -9.63 -11.01
N GLU A 347 -5.55 -10.51 -10.07
CA GLU A 347 -5.82 -11.93 -10.33
C GLU A 347 -7.31 -12.20 -10.46
N ASP A 348 -8.13 -11.63 -9.55
CA ASP A 348 -9.55 -11.96 -9.45
C ASP A 348 -10.47 -10.84 -9.98
N GLY A 349 -9.99 -9.60 -9.98
CA GLY A 349 -10.84 -8.44 -10.20
C GLY A 349 -10.91 -7.98 -11.66
N LEU A 350 -9.81 -8.08 -12.43
CA LEU A 350 -9.68 -7.49 -13.75
C LEU A 350 -8.90 -8.40 -14.71
N CYS A 351 -9.32 -8.45 -15.96
CA CYS A 351 -8.55 -9.08 -17.02
C CYS A 351 -7.44 -8.16 -17.49
N GLN A 352 -6.21 -8.35 -16.98
CA GLN A 352 -5.07 -7.46 -17.15
C GLN A 352 -4.70 -7.18 -18.61
N GLY A 353 -4.82 -8.19 -19.49
CA GLY A 353 -4.52 -8.07 -20.92
C GLY A 353 -5.63 -7.42 -21.76
N MET A 354 -6.81 -7.23 -21.19
CA MET A 354 -7.94 -6.58 -21.86
C MET A 354 -7.91 -5.07 -21.65
N SER A 355 -8.55 -4.34 -22.56
CA SER A 355 -8.73 -2.90 -22.47
C SER A 355 -9.67 -2.50 -21.33
N VAL A 356 -9.68 -1.21 -20.99
CA VAL A 356 -10.61 -0.66 -19.99
C VAL A 356 -12.06 -0.83 -20.44
N GLU A 357 -12.35 -0.56 -21.72
CA GLU A 357 -13.71 -0.69 -22.27
C GLU A 357 -14.22 -2.13 -22.21
N GLU A 358 -13.37 -3.13 -22.47
CA GLU A 358 -13.72 -4.55 -22.36
C GLU A 358 -13.95 -4.97 -20.91
N ASN A 359 -13.07 -4.57 -19.97
CA ASN A 359 -13.24 -4.85 -18.57
C ASN A 359 -14.52 -4.24 -17.99
N THR A 360 -14.89 -3.02 -18.44
CA THR A 360 -16.08 -2.31 -17.94
C THR A 360 -17.37 -3.07 -18.20
N ILE A 361 -17.50 -3.77 -19.34
CA ILE A 361 -18.73 -4.47 -19.71
C ILE A 361 -18.76 -5.94 -19.28
N GLN A 362 -17.69 -6.45 -18.69
CA GLN A 362 -17.46 -7.88 -18.46
C GLN A 362 -18.55 -8.56 -17.62
N CYS A 363 -19.17 -7.85 -16.68
CA CYS A 363 -20.19 -8.41 -15.79
C CYS A 363 -21.62 -8.37 -16.39
N ASP A 364 -21.84 -7.66 -17.50
CA ASP A 364 -23.14 -7.62 -18.18
C ASP A 364 -23.00 -7.29 -19.67
N TYR A 365 -22.65 -8.28 -20.46
CA TYR A 365 -22.58 -8.12 -21.93
C TYR A 365 -23.94 -7.88 -22.59
N ALA A 366 -25.03 -8.30 -21.93
CA ALA A 366 -26.37 -8.17 -22.51
C ALA A 366 -26.78 -6.71 -22.69
N LYS A 367 -26.31 -5.80 -21.86
CA LYS A 367 -26.56 -4.36 -22.00
C LYS A 367 -25.88 -3.73 -23.23
N THR A 368 -24.82 -4.32 -23.71
CA THR A 368 -24.02 -3.82 -24.84
C THR A 368 -24.14 -4.69 -26.09
N GLY A 369 -24.77 -5.87 -25.97
CA GLY A 369 -24.96 -6.83 -27.06
C GLY A 369 -26.43 -7.15 -27.31
N LYS A 370 -26.69 -7.83 -28.45
CA LYS A 370 -27.98 -8.43 -28.78
C LYS A 370 -27.72 -9.74 -29.53
N CYS A 371 -28.46 -10.81 -29.17
CA CYS A 371 -28.32 -12.13 -29.80
C CYS A 371 -26.86 -12.65 -29.84
N GLY A 372 -26.08 -12.42 -28.76
CA GLY A 372 -24.68 -12.88 -28.66
C GLY A 372 -23.66 -11.99 -29.40
N ILE A 373 -24.08 -10.94 -30.08
CA ILE A 373 -23.20 -10.02 -30.82
C ILE A 373 -23.03 -8.73 -30.02
N ILE A 374 -21.76 -8.38 -29.67
CA ILE A 374 -21.42 -7.16 -28.96
C ILE A 374 -21.38 -5.97 -29.92
N SER A 375 -22.05 -4.87 -29.55
CA SER A 375 -21.99 -3.61 -30.28
C SER A 375 -20.86 -2.74 -29.73
N TRP A 376 -19.73 -2.67 -30.41
CA TRP A 376 -18.59 -1.87 -30.03
C TRP A 376 -18.91 -0.36 -29.95
N LYS A 377 -19.90 0.12 -30.69
CA LYS A 377 -20.39 1.50 -30.54
C LYS A 377 -20.95 1.71 -29.14
N LYS A 378 -21.83 0.80 -28.66
CA LYS A 378 -22.40 0.89 -27.30
C LYS A 378 -21.33 0.69 -26.22
N VAL A 379 -20.33 -0.18 -26.45
CA VAL A 379 -19.22 -0.39 -25.53
C VAL A 379 -18.46 0.91 -25.32
N ARG A 380 -18.12 1.62 -26.41
CA ARG A 380 -17.43 2.92 -26.32
C ARG A 380 -18.27 4.00 -25.62
N GLU A 381 -19.58 4.03 -25.87
CA GLU A 381 -20.49 4.95 -25.17
C GLU A 381 -20.52 4.67 -23.66
N VAL A 382 -20.60 3.40 -23.26
CA VAL A 382 -20.55 2.97 -21.86
C VAL A 382 -19.19 3.30 -21.22
N ALA A 383 -18.08 2.99 -21.91
CA ALA A 383 -16.75 3.30 -21.43
C ALA A 383 -16.58 4.82 -21.23
N ALA A 384 -16.96 5.65 -22.21
CA ALA A 384 -16.88 7.11 -22.11
C ALA A 384 -17.67 7.65 -20.90
N LYS A 385 -18.88 7.11 -20.64
CA LYS A 385 -19.67 7.46 -19.46
C LYS A 385 -18.91 7.23 -18.17
N TYR A 386 -18.32 6.03 -17.96
CA TYR A 386 -17.60 5.70 -16.74
C TYR A 386 -16.22 6.35 -16.63
N PHE A 387 -15.54 6.60 -17.76
CA PHE A 387 -14.33 7.42 -17.78
C PHE A 387 -14.58 8.82 -17.21
N SER A 388 -15.66 9.48 -17.65
CA SER A 388 -16.03 10.79 -17.15
C SER A 388 -16.48 10.73 -15.69
N LEU A 389 -17.37 9.79 -15.35
CA LEU A 389 -17.95 9.67 -14.00
C LEU A 389 -16.89 9.41 -12.93
N LEU A 390 -15.97 8.48 -13.21
CA LEU A 390 -14.95 8.04 -12.26
C LEU A 390 -13.60 8.74 -12.46
N LYS A 391 -13.51 9.66 -13.44
CA LYS A 391 -12.27 10.38 -13.77
C LYS A 391 -11.10 9.41 -13.98
N ILE A 392 -11.31 8.37 -14.80
CA ILE A 392 -10.26 7.40 -15.13
C ILE A 392 -9.24 8.11 -16.05
N LYS A 393 -7.95 7.98 -15.73
CA LYS A 393 -6.86 8.54 -16.55
C LYS A 393 -6.41 7.50 -17.58
N GLY A 394 -6.22 7.92 -18.85
CA GLY A 394 -5.79 7.07 -19.95
C GLY A 394 -6.79 7.08 -21.10
N LEU A 395 -6.73 6.09 -21.98
CA LEU A 395 -7.66 5.90 -23.09
C LEU A 395 -8.54 4.67 -22.81
N PRO A 396 -9.81 4.63 -23.28
CA PRO A 396 -10.67 3.44 -23.13
C PRO A 396 -10.06 2.17 -23.72
N THR A 397 -9.24 2.30 -24.74
CA THR A 397 -8.53 1.19 -25.40
C THR A 397 -7.23 0.76 -24.72
N THR A 398 -6.80 1.47 -23.65
CA THR A 398 -5.59 1.13 -22.90
C THR A 398 -5.80 -0.20 -22.17
N GLN A 399 -4.83 -1.11 -22.26
CA GLN A 399 -4.84 -2.33 -21.45
C GLN A 399 -4.75 -1.98 -19.96
N VAL A 400 -5.54 -2.68 -19.13
CA VAL A 400 -5.65 -2.40 -17.70
C VAL A 400 -4.33 -2.57 -16.97
N MET A 401 -3.47 -3.50 -17.39
CA MET A 401 -2.13 -3.69 -16.82
C MET A 401 -1.25 -2.44 -16.86
N ASN A 402 -1.48 -1.54 -17.81
CA ASN A 402 -0.70 -0.31 -18.00
C ASN A 402 -1.23 0.88 -17.18
N LEU A 403 -2.32 0.69 -16.41
CA LEU A 403 -2.89 1.72 -15.56
C LEU A 403 -2.27 1.71 -14.15
N SER A 404 -2.26 2.89 -13.50
CA SER A 404 -1.95 2.96 -12.05
C SER A 404 -2.99 2.19 -11.22
N GLY A 405 -2.59 1.76 -10.01
CA GLY A 405 -3.47 1.01 -9.11
C GLY A 405 -4.81 1.70 -8.82
N GLY A 406 -4.80 3.02 -8.62
CA GLY A 406 -6.03 3.79 -8.41
C GLY A 406 -6.95 3.79 -9.64
N ASN A 407 -6.40 3.87 -10.86
CA ASN A 407 -7.21 3.78 -12.08
C ASN A 407 -7.73 2.35 -12.32
N GLN A 408 -6.95 1.30 -12.02
CA GLN A 408 -7.43 -0.08 -12.05
C GLN A 408 -8.62 -0.27 -11.11
N GLN A 409 -8.57 0.30 -9.90
CA GLN A 409 -9.67 0.23 -8.94
C GLN A 409 -10.93 0.93 -9.46
N LYS A 410 -10.78 2.10 -10.11
CA LYS A 410 -11.89 2.78 -10.76
C LYS A 410 -12.52 1.95 -11.89
N VAL A 411 -11.72 1.24 -12.68
CA VAL A 411 -12.21 0.28 -13.70
C VAL A 411 -12.98 -0.86 -13.05
N SER A 412 -12.48 -1.41 -11.94
CA SER A 412 -13.19 -2.44 -11.20
C SER A 412 -14.54 -1.95 -10.67
N ILE A 413 -14.62 -0.71 -10.18
CA ILE A 413 -15.90 -0.09 -9.76
C ILE A 413 -16.81 0.10 -10.98
N ALA A 414 -16.29 0.60 -12.12
CA ALA A 414 -17.07 0.81 -13.35
C ALA A 414 -17.76 -0.47 -13.81
N LYS A 415 -17.10 -1.61 -13.73
CA LYS A 415 -17.62 -2.93 -14.07
C LYS A 415 -18.90 -3.27 -13.30
N TRP A 416 -18.92 -3.05 -11.99
CA TRP A 416 -20.05 -3.35 -11.14
C TRP A 416 -21.19 -2.32 -11.27
N LEU A 417 -20.85 -1.04 -11.50
CA LEU A 417 -21.82 -0.01 -11.81
C LEU A 417 -22.50 -0.29 -13.16
N HIS A 418 -21.77 -0.79 -14.16
CA HIS A 418 -22.34 -1.20 -15.44
C HIS A 418 -23.31 -2.38 -15.26
N ALA A 419 -22.95 -3.37 -14.47
CA ALA A 419 -23.81 -4.49 -14.13
C ALA A 419 -25.13 -4.03 -13.43
N GLY A 420 -25.13 -2.86 -12.79
CA GLY A 420 -26.30 -2.31 -12.10
C GLY A 420 -26.46 -2.86 -10.69
N CYS A 421 -25.37 -3.28 -10.07
CA CYS A 421 -25.37 -3.71 -8.68
C CYS A 421 -25.71 -2.54 -7.74
N THR A 422 -26.60 -2.78 -6.79
CA THR A 422 -27.05 -1.82 -5.78
C THR A 422 -26.37 -2.03 -4.43
N VAL A 423 -25.86 -3.23 -4.16
CA VAL A 423 -25.05 -3.56 -3.00
C VAL A 423 -23.64 -3.86 -3.48
N LEU A 424 -22.66 -3.04 -3.08
CA LEU A 424 -21.25 -3.28 -3.43
C LEU A 424 -20.44 -3.63 -2.18
N ILE A 425 -19.68 -4.72 -2.29
CA ILE A 425 -18.76 -5.18 -1.26
C ILE A 425 -17.35 -4.88 -1.75
N PHE A 426 -16.64 -4.04 -1.02
CA PHE A 426 -15.27 -3.62 -1.28
C PHE A 426 -14.33 -4.33 -0.29
N ASP A 427 -13.56 -5.29 -0.79
CA ASP A 427 -12.58 -6.00 0.03
C ASP A 427 -11.19 -5.39 -0.17
N GLU A 428 -10.65 -4.77 0.90
CA GLU A 428 -9.38 -4.02 0.93
C GLU A 428 -9.27 -3.03 -0.26
N PRO A 429 -10.24 -2.10 -0.43
CA PRO A 429 -10.39 -1.33 -1.67
C PRO A 429 -9.21 -0.42 -2.00
N THR A 430 -8.39 -0.07 -1.02
CA THR A 430 -7.25 0.84 -1.21
C THR A 430 -5.89 0.16 -1.06
N ARG A 431 -5.86 -1.17 -0.98
CA ARG A 431 -4.60 -1.93 -0.89
C ARG A 431 -3.74 -1.73 -2.14
N GLY A 432 -2.47 -1.32 -1.95
CA GLY A 432 -1.54 -1.06 -3.04
C GLY A 432 -1.93 0.14 -3.91
N ILE A 433 -2.65 1.11 -3.33
CA ILE A 433 -3.02 2.37 -3.97
C ILE A 433 -2.32 3.50 -3.21
N ASP A 434 -1.87 4.54 -3.93
CA ASP A 434 -1.27 5.72 -3.34
C ASP A 434 -2.29 6.53 -2.52
N ILE A 435 -1.79 7.35 -1.58
CA ILE A 435 -2.62 8.06 -0.60
C ILE A 435 -3.61 9.03 -1.26
N GLY A 436 -3.21 9.70 -2.34
CA GLY A 436 -4.10 10.62 -3.05
C GLY A 436 -5.26 9.89 -3.71
N ALA A 437 -5.00 8.74 -4.33
CA ALA A 437 -6.04 7.92 -4.92
C ALA A 437 -6.90 7.20 -3.87
N LYS A 438 -6.40 6.89 -2.65
CA LYS A 438 -7.22 6.37 -1.54
C LYS A 438 -8.40 7.30 -1.25
N ALA A 439 -8.14 8.60 -1.08
CA ALA A 439 -9.20 9.59 -0.80
C ALA A 439 -10.25 9.67 -1.92
N GLU A 440 -9.84 9.53 -3.18
CA GLU A 440 -10.78 9.49 -4.31
C GLU A 440 -11.65 8.23 -4.27
N ILE A 441 -11.08 7.06 -3.95
CA ILE A 441 -11.85 5.81 -3.83
C ILE A 441 -12.82 5.90 -2.65
N HIS A 442 -12.40 6.41 -1.49
CA HIS A 442 -13.30 6.63 -0.34
C HIS A 442 -14.49 7.52 -0.71
N LYS A 443 -14.23 8.59 -1.46
CA LYS A 443 -15.29 9.44 -1.96
C LYS A 443 -16.22 8.70 -2.90
N LEU A 444 -15.71 7.90 -3.84
CA LEU A 444 -16.53 7.11 -4.77
C LEU A 444 -17.42 6.09 -4.03
N ILE A 445 -16.89 5.43 -2.98
CA ILE A 445 -17.68 4.49 -2.16
C ILE A 445 -18.85 5.23 -1.48
N ARG A 446 -18.59 6.39 -0.88
CA ARG A 446 -19.64 7.20 -0.25
C ARG A 446 -20.66 7.73 -1.27
N ASP A 447 -20.18 8.31 -2.38
CA ASP A 447 -21.03 8.82 -3.45
C ASP A 447 -21.92 7.72 -4.05
N PHE A 448 -21.44 6.48 -4.10
CA PHE A 448 -22.22 5.32 -4.50
C PHE A 448 -23.30 4.99 -3.46
N ALA A 449 -22.92 4.86 -2.18
CA ALA A 449 -23.82 4.41 -1.12
C ALA A 449 -25.00 5.37 -0.92
N ILE A 450 -24.77 6.71 -1.02
CA ILE A 450 -25.84 7.71 -0.80
C ILE A 450 -26.89 7.76 -1.93
N GLN A 451 -26.64 7.10 -3.07
CA GLN A 451 -27.65 7.01 -4.12
C GLN A 451 -28.82 6.13 -3.65
N LYS A 452 -30.04 6.53 -4.01
CA LYS A 452 -31.25 5.83 -3.60
C LYS A 452 -31.22 4.34 -3.99
N GLY A 453 -31.46 3.47 -3.03
CA GLY A 453 -31.46 2.02 -3.21
C GLY A 453 -30.06 1.37 -3.13
N ASN A 454 -28.99 2.16 -3.02
CA ASN A 454 -27.64 1.62 -2.93
C ASN A 454 -27.19 1.47 -1.48
N ALA A 455 -26.20 0.57 -1.28
CA ALA A 455 -25.50 0.39 -0.02
C ALA A 455 -24.11 -0.19 -0.27
N ALA A 456 -23.15 0.07 0.62
CA ALA A 456 -21.79 -0.39 0.49
C ALA A 456 -21.30 -1.13 1.75
N VAL A 457 -20.51 -2.18 1.55
CA VAL A 457 -19.71 -2.81 2.60
C VAL A 457 -18.26 -2.55 2.31
N VAL A 458 -17.48 -2.15 3.30
CA VAL A 458 -16.01 -1.96 3.20
C VAL A 458 -15.33 -2.87 4.20
N ILE A 459 -14.59 -3.83 3.69
CA ILE A 459 -13.77 -4.74 4.48
C ILE A 459 -12.36 -4.17 4.48
N SER A 460 -11.79 -3.89 5.65
CA SER A 460 -10.42 -3.37 5.73
C SER A 460 -9.70 -3.82 7.00
N SER A 461 -8.40 -4.02 6.87
CA SER A 461 -7.47 -4.22 7.99
C SER A 461 -6.99 -2.88 8.58
N GLU A 462 -7.12 -1.78 7.83
CA GLU A 462 -6.70 -0.45 8.26
C GLU A 462 -7.84 0.25 9.02
N ALA A 463 -7.68 0.47 10.33
CA ALA A 463 -8.68 1.17 11.15
C ALA A 463 -8.97 2.58 10.63
N HIS A 464 -7.96 3.29 10.12
CA HIS A 464 -8.12 4.63 9.55
C HIS A 464 -9.00 4.64 8.29
N GLU A 465 -8.92 3.60 7.45
CA GLU A 465 -9.78 3.45 6.29
C GLU A 465 -11.25 3.30 6.71
N LEU A 466 -11.52 2.40 7.66
CA LEU A 466 -12.87 2.19 8.18
C LEU A 466 -13.46 3.47 8.78
N LEU A 467 -12.65 4.22 9.54
CA LEU A 467 -13.04 5.51 10.10
C LEU A 467 -13.37 6.56 9.04
N ALA A 468 -12.63 6.55 7.93
CA ALA A 468 -12.79 7.53 6.86
C ALA A 468 -14.07 7.35 6.06
N VAL A 469 -14.59 6.09 5.93
CA VAL A 469 -15.68 5.81 5.00
C VAL A 469 -16.97 5.31 5.66
N SER A 470 -16.90 4.70 6.85
CA SER A 470 -18.00 3.92 7.39
C SER A 470 -18.94 4.74 8.29
N ASP A 471 -20.23 4.47 8.20
CA ASP A 471 -21.26 5.00 9.11
C ASP A 471 -21.38 4.13 10.37
N ARG A 472 -21.06 2.82 10.24
CA ARG A 472 -21.04 1.80 11.29
C ARG A 472 -19.91 0.81 11.00
N VAL A 473 -19.28 0.26 12.07
CA VAL A 473 -18.22 -0.74 11.94
C VAL A 473 -18.57 -1.99 12.77
N ILE A 474 -18.52 -3.14 12.11
CA ILE A 474 -18.59 -4.46 12.73
C ILE A 474 -17.16 -4.99 12.84
N VAL A 475 -16.80 -5.51 14.03
CA VAL A 475 -15.51 -6.16 14.26
C VAL A 475 -15.70 -7.67 14.27
N MET A 476 -14.88 -8.37 13.49
CA MET A 476 -14.87 -9.83 13.41
C MET A 476 -13.57 -10.43 13.96
N SER A 477 -13.71 -11.59 14.60
CA SER A 477 -12.58 -12.41 15.06
C SER A 477 -12.92 -13.88 14.93
N LYS A 478 -12.02 -14.68 14.33
CA LYS A 478 -12.14 -16.13 14.17
C LYS A 478 -13.50 -16.58 13.63
N GLY A 479 -14.07 -15.83 12.66
CA GLY A 479 -15.34 -16.14 12.02
C GLY A 479 -16.58 -15.67 12.77
N CYS A 480 -16.44 -14.96 13.89
CA CYS A 480 -17.54 -14.43 14.68
C CYS A 480 -17.56 -12.90 14.70
N ILE A 481 -18.74 -12.33 14.67
CA ILE A 481 -18.96 -10.91 14.94
C ILE A 481 -18.82 -10.71 16.45
N THR A 482 -17.87 -9.87 16.88
CA THR A 482 -17.55 -9.67 18.31
C THR A 482 -18.05 -8.35 18.85
N SER A 483 -18.16 -7.33 18.01
CA SER A 483 -18.66 -6.02 18.42
C SER A 483 -19.15 -5.21 17.23
N GLU A 484 -19.98 -4.23 17.52
CA GLU A 484 -20.53 -3.25 16.60
C GLU A 484 -20.30 -1.86 17.18
N LEU A 485 -19.78 -0.93 16.37
CA LEU A 485 -19.50 0.45 16.74
C LEU A 485 -20.32 1.39 15.86
N LYS A 486 -20.95 2.41 16.45
CA LYS A 486 -21.82 3.39 15.77
C LYS A 486 -21.46 4.82 16.15
N GLY A 487 -21.61 5.73 15.21
CA GLY A 487 -21.47 7.16 15.48
C GLY A 487 -20.14 7.53 16.18
N ASP A 488 -20.23 8.13 17.36
CA ASP A 488 -19.07 8.62 18.12
C ASP A 488 -18.21 7.51 18.72
N GLU A 489 -18.70 6.26 18.78
CA GLU A 489 -17.91 5.11 19.22
C GLU A 489 -16.83 4.71 18.21
N ILE A 490 -16.98 5.16 16.95
CA ILE A 490 -16.05 4.86 15.87
C ILE A 490 -14.83 5.80 15.99
N GLU A 491 -13.89 5.46 16.86
CA GLU A 491 -12.62 6.12 17.07
C GLU A 491 -11.46 5.14 16.90
N VAL A 492 -10.28 5.62 16.44
CA VAL A 492 -9.09 4.79 16.20
C VAL A 492 -8.74 3.93 17.40
N ASN A 493 -8.66 4.56 18.58
CA ASN A 493 -8.26 3.87 19.80
C ASN A 493 -9.28 2.81 20.22
N ASN A 494 -10.57 3.10 20.07
CA ASN A 494 -11.65 2.18 20.41
C ASN A 494 -11.71 1.00 19.45
N LEU A 495 -11.60 1.29 18.14
CA LEU A 495 -11.58 0.26 17.10
C LEU A 495 -10.36 -0.65 17.23
N ASN A 496 -9.16 -0.09 17.42
CA ASN A 496 -7.94 -0.88 17.62
C ASN A 496 -8.02 -1.75 18.89
N LYS A 497 -8.56 -1.22 20.00
CA LYS A 497 -8.80 -2.01 21.21
C LYS A 497 -9.73 -3.18 20.94
N LYS A 498 -10.85 -2.97 20.25
CA LYS A 498 -11.81 -4.03 19.91
C LYS A 498 -11.21 -5.07 18.97
N ILE A 499 -10.40 -4.65 17.98
CA ILE A 499 -9.70 -5.56 17.06
C ILE A 499 -8.68 -6.41 17.81
N THR A 500 -7.91 -5.82 18.75
CA THR A 500 -6.84 -6.53 19.50
C THR A 500 -7.38 -7.35 20.66
N HIS A 501 -8.38 -6.89 21.40
CA HIS A 501 -8.96 -7.60 22.57
C HIS A 501 -9.81 -8.80 22.18
N SER A 502 -10.24 -8.90 20.92
CA SER A 502 -10.93 -10.11 20.42
C SER A 502 -10.03 -11.37 20.38
N LYS A 503 -8.75 -11.27 20.77
CA LYS A 503 -7.90 -12.45 21.01
C LYS A 503 -8.29 -13.27 22.25
N GLY A 504 -9.04 -12.71 23.21
CA GLY A 504 -9.31 -13.30 24.54
C GLY A 504 -10.72 -13.83 24.78
N ILE A 505 -11.66 -13.72 23.87
CA ILE A 505 -13.10 -13.94 24.16
C ILE A 505 -13.64 -15.31 23.69
N ILE A 506 -12.81 -16.17 23.11
CA ILE A 506 -13.25 -17.54 22.75
C ILE A 506 -12.21 -18.54 23.26
N ALA A 507 -12.36 -18.94 24.52
CA ALA A 507 -11.87 -20.20 25.08
C ALA A 507 -13.01 -21.23 25.00
#